data_6b094e6964930619146cba7a42a110f4
#
_entry.id   6b094e6964930619146cba7a42a110f4
#
_cell.length_a   1.000
_cell.length_b   1.000
_cell.length_c   1.000
_cell.angle_alpha   90.00
_cell.angle_beta   90.00
_cell.angle_gamma   90.00
#
_symmetry.space_group_name_H-M   'P 1'
#
loop_
_entity.id
_entity.type
_entity.pdbx_description
1 polymer ?
#
loop_
_entity_poly.entity_id
_entity_poly.type
_entity_poly.pdbx_seq_one_letter_code
_entity_poly.pdbx_strand_id
1 'polypeptide(L)'
;MWLRLLIILNFSFLIFNCHSYGQRPIGIAFYDVDRIYDTVPALFYDDADYTPEGRLHWTAERYARKIRNTAAVIDSMALPLVALWGVENEQVVRDIAAAC
;
A
#
# COMPACT_ATOMS: atom_id res chain seq x y z
N MET A 1 22.23 -15.94 -48.39
CA MET A 1 21.49 -14.74 -48.01
C MET A 1 20.20 -15.03 -47.27
N TRP A 2 19.39 -15.93 -47.73
CA TRP A 2 18.13 -16.32 -47.06
C TRP A 2 18.34 -17.07 -45.73
N LEU A 3 19.35 -17.90 -45.64
CA LEU A 3 19.67 -18.69 -44.44
C LEU A 3 20.08 -17.79 -43.25
N ARG A 4 20.80 -16.72 -43.54
CA ARG A 4 21.21 -15.76 -42.51
C ARG A 4 20.01 -14.92 -41.99
N LEU A 5 19.07 -14.60 -42.85
CA LEU A 5 17.86 -13.88 -42.49
C LEU A 5 16.94 -14.73 -41.60
N LEU A 6 16.80 -16.01 -41.91
CA LEU A 6 16.05 -16.99 -41.12
C LEU A 6 16.64 -17.22 -39.74
N ILE A 7 17.98 -17.24 -39.61
CA ILE A 7 18.66 -17.39 -38.33
C ILE A 7 18.46 -16.15 -37.46
N ILE A 8 18.49 -14.94 -38.03
CA ILE A 8 18.25 -13.69 -37.30
C ILE A 8 16.80 -13.60 -36.82
N LEU A 9 15.84 -14.00 -37.65
CA LEU A 9 14.41 -14.03 -37.28
C LEU A 9 14.15 -15.06 -36.18
N ASN A 10 14.73 -16.24 -36.21
CA ASN A 10 14.60 -17.25 -35.16
C ASN A 10 15.26 -16.82 -33.86
N PHE A 11 16.39 -16.16 -33.91
CA PHE A 11 17.07 -15.64 -32.74
C PHE A 11 16.28 -14.50 -32.07
N SER A 12 15.71 -13.58 -32.85
CA SER A 12 14.85 -12.52 -32.36
C SER A 12 13.57 -13.07 -31.72
N PHE A 13 12.98 -14.10 -32.27
CA PHE A 13 11.80 -14.78 -31.71
C PHE A 13 12.11 -15.49 -30.38
N LEU A 14 13.28 -16.12 -30.26
CA LEU A 14 13.76 -16.74 -29.03
C LEU A 14 14.02 -15.72 -27.94
N ILE A 15 14.57 -14.54 -28.24
CA ILE A 15 14.77 -13.45 -27.29
C ILE A 15 13.43 -12.90 -26.81
N PHE A 16 12.45 -12.72 -27.69
CA PHE A 16 11.10 -12.30 -27.32
C PHE A 16 10.41 -13.31 -26.40
N ASN A 17 10.56 -14.59 -26.64
CA ASN A 17 10.01 -15.64 -25.79
C ASN A 17 10.69 -15.70 -24.40
N CYS A 18 12.00 -15.51 -24.33
CA CYS A 18 12.72 -15.46 -23.06
C CYS A 18 12.26 -14.29 -22.18
N HIS A 19 11.89 -13.14 -22.77
CA HIS A 19 11.38 -12.01 -22.03
C HIS A 19 9.96 -12.23 -21.48
N SER A 20 9.14 -13.03 -22.15
CA SER A 20 7.78 -13.30 -21.73
C SER A 20 7.67 -14.33 -20.59
N TYR A 21 8.67 -15.16 -20.37
CA TYR A 21 8.66 -16.17 -19.30
C TYR A 21 9.22 -15.70 -17.95
N GLY A 22 9.93 -14.58 -17.89
CA GLY A 22 10.65 -14.15 -16.70
C GLY A 22 10.00 -13.01 -15.91
N GLN A 23 8.95 -12.35 -16.41
CA GLN A 23 8.38 -11.18 -15.78
C GLN A 23 6.89 -11.38 -15.50
N ARG A 24 6.56 -11.65 -14.24
CA ARG A 24 5.19 -11.53 -13.77
C ARG A 24 4.99 -10.07 -13.33
N PRO A 25 3.97 -9.36 -13.85
CA PRO A 25 3.67 -8.02 -13.36
C PRO A 25 3.29 -8.08 -11.89
N ILE A 26 3.92 -7.23 -11.07
CA ILE A 26 3.57 -7.05 -9.66
C ILE A 26 2.82 -5.74 -9.54
N GLY A 27 1.58 -5.81 -9.04
CA GLY A 27 0.82 -4.62 -8.73
C GLY A 27 1.30 -3.98 -7.43
N ILE A 28 1.48 -2.67 -7.45
CA ILE A 28 1.80 -1.86 -6.27
C ILE A 28 0.80 -0.72 -6.21
N ALA A 29 0.23 -0.47 -5.03
CA ALA A 29 -0.64 0.68 -4.80
C ALA A 29 0.02 1.69 -3.88
N PHE A 30 -0.30 2.97 -4.10
CA PHE A 30 -0.11 4.06 -3.15
C PHE A 30 -1.49 4.49 -2.65
N TYR A 31 -1.68 4.48 -1.34
CA TYR A 31 -2.97 4.81 -0.74
C TYR A 31 -2.79 5.92 0.30
N ASP A 32 -3.36 7.08 0.02
CA ASP A 32 -3.49 8.16 0.99
C ASP A 32 -4.71 7.90 1.87
N VAL A 33 -4.45 7.57 3.13
CA VAL A 33 -5.50 7.23 4.11
C VAL A 33 -6.14 8.46 4.77
N ASP A 34 -5.78 9.66 4.31
CA ASP A 34 -6.33 10.93 4.79
C ASP A 34 -6.21 11.10 6.31
N ARG A 35 -4.98 11.06 6.79
CA ARG A 35 -4.62 11.31 8.20
C ARG A 35 -5.23 10.32 9.18
N ILE A 36 -4.50 9.31 9.53
CA ILE A 36 -4.84 8.44 10.66
C ILE A 36 -3.90 8.73 11.81
N TYR A 37 -4.43 9.33 12.86
CA TYR A 37 -3.78 9.51 14.15
C TYR A 37 -4.25 8.42 15.10
N ASP A 38 -3.35 7.96 15.98
CA ASP A 38 -3.76 7.17 17.13
C ASP A 38 -4.47 8.07 18.18
N THR A 39 -4.88 7.51 19.30
CA THR A 39 -5.57 8.26 20.35
C THR A 39 -4.63 8.71 21.46
N VAL A 40 -3.33 8.44 21.33
CA VAL A 40 -2.31 8.76 22.34
C VAL A 40 -1.66 10.10 22.00
N PRO A 41 -1.57 11.06 22.95
CA PRO A 41 -0.91 12.32 22.71
C PRO A 41 0.55 12.15 22.27
N ALA A 42 0.97 12.85 21.22
CA ALA A 42 2.33 12.83 20.73
C ALA A 42 3.28 13.56 21.69
N LEU A 43 4.52 13.08 21.78
CA LEU A 43 5.54 13.68 22.66
C LEU A 43 6.23 14.89 22.04
N PHE A 44 6.26 14.99 20.72
CA PHE A 44 7.12 15.94 20.01
C PHE A 44 6.40 16.90 19.08
N TYR A 45 5.07 16.78 18.96
CA TYR A 45 4.23 17.68 18.18
C TYR A 45 2.83 17.77 18.78
N ASP A 46 2.10 18.82 18.39
CA ASP A 46 0.74 19.05 18.88
C ASP A 46 -0.28 18.31 18.02
N ASP A 47 -0.84 17.25 18.56
CA ASP A 47 -1.94 16.47 18.00
C ASP A 47 -3.19 16.47 18.90
N ALA A 48 -3.31 17.47 19.78
CA ALA A 48 -4.34 17.55 20.82
C ALA A 48 -5.76 17.40 20.25
N ASP A 49 -6.03 17.87 19.04
CA ASP A 49 -7.32 17.73 18.37
C ASP A 49 -7.70 16.27 18.09
N TYR A 50 -6.72 15.38 17.97
CA TYR A 50 -6.87 13.95 17.66
C TYR A 50 -6.75 13.08 18.91
N THR A 51 -7.26 13.55 20.01
CA THR A 51 -7.37 12.81 21.27
C THR A 51 -8.83 12.71 21.67
N PRO A 52 -9.22 11.78 22.58
CA PRO A 52 -10.62 11.64 23.00
C PRO A 52 -11.21 12.92 23.59
N GLU A 53 -10.40 13.72 24.31
CA GLU A 53 -10.78 15.00 24.92
C GLU A 53 -10.55 16.19 23.98
N GLY A 54 -9.91 15.98 22.84
CA GLY A 54 -9.61 17.01 21.86
C GLY A 54 -10.84 17.49 21.08
N ARG A 55 -10.63 18.55 20.30
CA ARG A 55 -11.69 19.20 19.52
C ARG A 55 -12.43 18.24 18.59
N LEU A 56 -11.75 17.25 18.02
CA LEU A 56 -12.34 16.28 17.09
C LEU A 56 -12.94 15.06 17.80
N HIS A 57 -12.79 14.96 19.11
CA HIS A 57 -13.25 13.79 19.88
C HIS A 57 -12.81 12.48 19.24
N TRP A 58 -11.50 12.34 19.06
CA TRP A 58 -10.90 11.16 18.41
C TRP A 58 -10.83 10.00 19.37
N THR A 59 -11.97 9.33 19.56
CA THR A 59 -12.12 8.23 20.50
C THR A 59 -11.52 6.94 19.96
N ALA A 60 -11.24 5.98 20.86
CA ALA A 60 -10.78 4.65 20.49
C ALA A 60 -11.75 3.95 19.51
N GLU A 61 -13.06 4.16 19.66
CA GLU A 61 -14.07 3.61 18.77
C GLU A 61 -13.98 4.22 17.35
N ARG A 62 -13.82 5.53 17.24
CA ARG A 62 -13.63 6.22 15.95
C ARG A 62 -12.35 5.78 15.28
N TYR A 63 -11.26 5.68 16.03
CA TYR A 63 -9.99 5.16 15.56
C TYR A 63 -10.14 3.72 15.02
N ALA A 64 -10.71 2.82 15.80
CA ALA A 64 -10.91 1.44 15.41
C ALA A 64 -11.77 1.32 14.14
N ARG A 65 -12.79 2.16 13.98
CA ARG A 65 -13.62 2.21 12.77
C ARG A 65 -12.79 2.64 11.55
N LYS A 66 -11.98 3.68 11.69
CA LYS A 66 -11.10 4.16 10.62
C LYS A 66 -10.12 3.07 10.21
N ILE A 67 -9.51 2.38 11.17
CA ILE A 67 -8.60 1.25 10.93
C ILE A 67 -9.32 0.14 10.15
N ARG A 68 -10.49 -0.30 10.57
CA ARG A 68 -11.24 -1.35 9.88
C ARG A 68 -11.63 -0.95 8.45
N ASN A 69 -12.08 0.27 8.26
CA ASN A 69 -12.44 0.76 6.93
C ASN A 69 -11.23 0.84 6.00
N THR A 70 -10.10 1.29 6.50
CA THR A 70 -8.83 1.34 5.75
C THR A 70 -8.37 -0.06 5.36
N ALA A 71 -8.39 -1.00 6.31
CA ALA A 71 -8.04 -2.39 6.05
C ALA A 71 -8.95 -3.02 4.99
N ALA A 72 -10.25 -2.75 5.04
CA ALA A 72 -11.21 -3.26 4.05
C ALA A 72 -10.90 -2.75 2.62
N VAL A 73 -10.50 -1.49 2.48
CA VAL A 73 -10.07 -0.93 1.19
C VAL A 73 -8.79 -1.62 0.70
N ILE A 74 -7.81 -1.80 1.57
CA ILE A 74 -6.54 -2.47 1.24
C ILE A 74 -6.79 -3.91 0.80
N ASP A 75 -7.61 -4.66 1.54
CA ASP A 75 -7.98 -6.03 1.18
C ASP A 75 -8.66 -6.10 -0.18
N SER A 76 -9.52 -5.13 -0.49
CA SER A 76 -10.22 -5.07 -1.78
C SER A 76 -9.29 -4.83 -2.97
N MET A 77 -8.13 -4.21 -2.76
CA MET A 77 -7.14 -4.01 -3.82
C MET A 77 -6.50 -5.32 -4.27
N ALA A 78 -6.43 -6.32 -3.39
CA ALA A 78 -5.82 -7.63 -3.64
C ALA A 78 -4.41 -7.54 -4.24
N LEU A 79 -3.60 -6.59 -3.77
CA LEU A 79 -2.25 -6.33 -4.24
C LEU A 79 -1.21 -6.79 -3.22
N PRO A 80 -0.05 -7.29 -3.68
CA PRO A 80 0.99 -7.79 -2.78
C PRO A 80 1.72 -6.70 -2.00
N LEU A 81 1.68 -5.45 -2.47
CA LEU A 81 2.35 -4.32 -1.83
C LEU A 81 1.46 -3.08 -1.91
N VAL A 82 1.20 -2.49 -0.75
CA VAL A 82 0.48 -1.23 -0.63
C VAL A 82 1.30 -0.27 0.21
N ALA A 83 1.70 0.86 -0.36
CA ALA A 83 2.35 1.94 0.37
C ALA A 83 1.28 2.89 0.91
N LEU A 84 1.42 3.27 2.17
CA LEU A 84 0.49 4.15 2.86
C LEU A 84 1.08 5.54 3.03
N TRP A 85 0.25 6.54 2.84
CA TRP A 85 0.55 7.93 3.13
C TRP A 85 -0.49 8.49 4.12
N GLY A 86 -0.03 9.36 5.02
CA GLY A 86 -0.94 10.00 5.96
C GLY A 86 -1.19 9.21 7.25
N VAL A 87 -0.33 8.27 7.60
CA VAL A 87 -0.33 7.60 8.91
C VAL A 87 0.61 8.31 9.87
N GLU A 88 0.20 8.43 11.14
CA GLU A 88 0.96 9.16 12.13
C GLU A 88 2.27 8.46 12.51
N ASN A 89 2.22 7.14 12.71
CA ASN A 89 3.35 6.38 13.24
C ASN A 89 3.28 4.89 12.87
N GLU A 90 4.29 4.15 13.27
CA GLU A 90 4.39 2.71 13.03
C GLU A 90 3.25 1.92 13.68
N GLN A 91 2.77 2.34 14.85
CA GLN A 91 1.68 1.63 15.54
C GLN A 91 0.38 1.66 14.72
N VAL A 92 0.09 2.77 14.07
CA VAL A 92 -1.06 2.88 13.15
C VAL A 92 -0.93 1.88 12.00
N VAL A 93 0.26 1.75 11.41
CA VAL A 93 0.51 0.78 10.34
C VAL A 93 0.31 -0.65 10.84
N ARG A 94 0.80 -0.97 12.04
CA ARG A 94 0.62 -2.30 12.65
C ARG A 94 -0.86 -2.61 12.89
N ASP A 95 -1.61 -1.64 13.37
CA ASP A 95 -3.05 -1.80 13.62
C ASP A 95 -3.84 -2.04 12.33
N ILE A 96 -3.48 -1.33 11.25
CA ILE A 96 -4.05 -1.56 9.92
C ILE A 96 -3.72 -2.98 9.44
N ALA A 97 -2.46 -3.39 9.53
CA ALA A 97 -2.01 -4.72 9.10
C ALA A 97 -2.71 -5.83 9.89
N ALA A 98 -2.92 -5.64 11.18
CA ALA A 98 -3.63 -6.61 12.02
C ALA A 98 -5.13 -6.73 11.68
N ALA A 99 -5.72 -5.69 11.08
CA ALA A 99 -7.11 -5.67 10.68
C ALA A 99 -7.35 -6.20 9.25
N CYS A 100 -6.28 -6.34 8.46
CA CYS A 100 -6.32 -6.97 7.13
C CYS A 100 -6.41 -8.55 7.24
#